data_061db7eee3b0be88005b6652a033ed0a
#
_entry.id   061db7eee3b0be88005b6652a033ed0a
#
_cell.length_a   1.000
_cell.length_b   1.000
_cell.length_c   1.000
_cell.angle_alpha   90.00
_cell.angle_beta   90.00
_cell.angle_gamma   90.00
#
_symmetry.space_group_name_H-M   'P 1'
#
loop_
_entity.id
_entity.type
_entity.pdbx_description
1 polymer ?
#
loop_
_entity_poly.entity_id
_entity_poly.type
_entity_poly.pdbx_seq_one_letter_code
_entity_poly.pdbx_strand_id
1 'polypeptide(L)'
;MISTEEGVQLIGAETGRLKEYIRGTNTEEWVLDSPCEGWTVGDVIGHLGWAAEFFADAISQGRQGITSPPQGLPEIGSIASTDLAAFIADKAREYKQDAGEDLAYVFASSVDRLQALFSSMETGEWAKECWSFRLLQPASAYVTTRISEVVIHSWDIRFPSDSNASLAPDSVAVVLERLPVWLDGIGLADFKSYPRQARYRFQTTGAADFQRDVVVGGKYNQVEYAQGEPTATLTCDADVLALLVWGRLNPDQVIADSRLKISAGSGTGGDFSAWLSR
;
A
#
# COMPACT_ATOMS: atom_id res chain seq x y z
N MET A 1 14.67 -2.35 8.22
CA MET A 1 14.04 -1.17 7.57
C MET A 1 15.10 -0.49 6.71
N ILE A 2 14.76 -0.15 5.46
CA ILE A 2 15.66 0.60 4.57
C ILE A 2 15.79 2.06 5.03
N SER A 3 16.87 2.73 4.65
CA SER A 3 17.04 4.18 4.87
C SER A 3 16.06 4.99 4.01
N THR A 4 15.88 6.26 4.34
CA THR A 4 15.04 7.17 3.54
C THR A 4 15.59 7.33 2.12
N GLU A 5 16.91 7.41 1.98
CA GLU A 5 17.60 7.52 0.69
C GLU A 5 17.38 6.27 -0.18
N GLU A 6 17.53 5.08 0.40
CA GLU A 6 17.21 3.81 -0.30
C GLU A 6 15.74 3.77 -0.71
N GLY A 7 14.84 4.25 0.16
CA GLY A 7 13.41 4.36 -0.14
C GLY A 7 13.13 5.28 -1.33
N VAL A 8 13.78 6.43 -1.40
CA VAL A 8 13.66 7.36 -2.54
C VAL A 8 14.15 6.74 -3.83
N GLN A 9 15.26 5.99 -3.79
CA GLN A 9 15.77 5.27 -4.96
C GLN A 9 14.80 4.19 -5.43
N LEU A 10 14.20 3.45 -4.50
CA LEU A 10 13.22 2.41 -4.79
C LEU A 10 11.95 3.00 -5.43
N ILE A 11 11.43 4.11 -4.89
CA ILE A 11 10.30 4.84 -5.50
C ILE A 11 10.63 5.22 -6.94
N GLY A 12 11.82 5.77 -7.18
CA GLY A 12 12.27 6.16 -8.51
C GLY A 12 12.29 4.98 -9.49
N ALA A 13 12.81 3.82 -9.05
CA ALA A 13 12.87 2.61 -9.85
C ALA A 13 11.46 2.07 -10.17
N GLU A 14 10.58 1.93 -9.15
CA GLU A 14 9.19 1.46 -9.34
C GLU A 14 8.38 2.41 -10.23
N THR A 15 8.44 3.70 -9.95
CA THR A 15 7.75 4.71 -10.73
C THR A 15 8.26 4.76 -12.17
N GLY A 16 9.56 4.53 -12.38
CA GLY A 16 10.16 4.41 -13.71
C GLY A 16 9.56 3.25 -14.50
N ARG A 17 9.51 2.05 -13.91
CA ARG A 17 8.87 0.87 -14.51
C ARG A 17 7.40 1.12 -14.82
N LEU A 18 6.68 1.73 -13.88
CA LEU A 18 5.25 2.03 -14.06
C LEU A 18 4.99 3.05 -15.17
N LYS A 19 5.78 4.13 -15.23
CA LYS A 19 5.67 5.11 -16.34
C LYS A 19 5.89 4.47 -17.70
N GLU A 20 6.86 3.58 -17.81
CA GLU A 20 7.13 2.87 -19.06
C GLU A 20 5.97 1.96 -19.45
N TYR A 21 5.39 1.23 -18.49
CA TYR A 21 4.21 0.41 -18.72
C TYR A 21 3.02 1.26 -19.19
N ILE A 22 2.65 2.30 -18.43
CA ILE A 22 1.50 3.18 -18.74
C ILE A 22 1.66 3.85 -20.13
N ARG A 23 2.88 4.23 -20.53
CA ARG A 23 3.15 4.79 -21.86
C ARG A 23 2.84 3.79 -22.98
N GLY A 24 2.98 2.50 -22.71
CA GLY A 24 2.66 1.42 -23.65
C GLY A 24 1.18 1.02 -23.68
N THR A 25 0.36 1.50 -22.75
CA THR A 25 -1.08 1.21 -22.69
C THR A 25 -1.89 2.23 -23.50
N ASN A 26 -3.13 1.88 -23.77
CA ASN A 26 -4.09 2.73 -24.47
C ASN A 26 -5.31 3.03 -23.59
N THR A 27 -6.19 3.93 -24.05
CA THR A 27 -7.39 4.33 -23.30
C THR A 27 -8.40 3.20 -23.10
N GLU A 28 -8.40 2.16 -23.93
CA GLU A 28 -9.26 0.98 -23.77
C GLU A 28 -8.82 0.15 -22.57
N GLU A 29 -7.51 0.06 -22.30
CA GLU A 29 -6.99 -0.60 -21.10
C GLU A 29 -7.31 0.18 -19.83
N TRP A 30 -7.39 1.52 -19.91
CA TRP A 30 -7.70 2.36 -18.74
C TRP A 30 -9.13 2.25 -18.22
N VAL A 31 -10.05 1.72 -19.03
CA VAL A 31 -11.44 1.48 -18.60
C VAL A 31 -11.66 0.07 -18.04
N LEU A 32 -10.67 -0.80 -18.09
CA LEU A 32 -10.75 -2.12 -17.46
C LEU A 32 -10.91 -1.99 -15.95
N ASP A 33 -11.70 -2.88 -15.36
CA ASP A 33 -11.80 -3.00 -13.91
C ASP A 33 -10.44 -3.37 -13.30
N SER A 34 -10.04 -2.67 -12.27
CA SER A 34 -8.83 -2.99 -11.51
C SER A 34 -9.15 -3.91 -10.33
N PRO A 35 -8.14 -4.55 -9.70
CA PRO A 35 -8.33 -5.28 -8.44
C PRO A 35 -8.75 -4.40 -7.25
N CYS A 36 -8.71 -3.08 -7.39
CA CYS A 36 -9.33 -2.16 -6.44
C CYS A 36 -10.84 -2.11 -6.69
N GLU A 37 -11.63 -2.63 -5.77
CA GLU A 37 -13.08 -2.69 -5.92
C GLU A 37 -13.71 -1.32 -6.30
N GLY A 38 -14.46 -1.30 -7.38
CA GLY A 38 -15.13 -0.09 -7.90
C GLY A 38 -14.21 0.92 -8.57
N TRP A 39 -12.97 0.55 -8.91
CA TRP A 39 -12.00 1.39 -9.61
C TRP A 39 -11.60 0.78 -10.94
N THR A 40 -11.47 1.61 -11.96
CA THR A 40 -10.83 1.24 -13.21
C THR A 40 -9.30 1.40 -13.10
N VAL A 41 -8.55 0.82 -14.05
CA VAL A 41 -7.10 1.06 -14.19
C VAL A 41 -6.79 2.55 -14.25
N GLY A 42 -7.58 3.31 -15.02
CA GLY A 42 -7.41 4.76 -15.11
C GLY A 42 -7.65 5.49 -13.79
N ASP A 43 -8.56 5.00 -12.94
CA ASP A 43 -8.77 5.58 -11.59
C ASP A 43 -7.55 5.32 -10.69
N VAL A 44 -6.92 4.15 -10.81
CA VAL A 44 -5.68 3.84 -10.06
C VAL A 44 -4.52 4.74 -10.54
N ILE A 45 -4.39 4.97 -11.86
CA ILE A 45 -3.40 5.91 -12.40
C ILE A 45 -3.68 7.32 -11.85
N GLY A 46 -4.94 7.76 -11.88
CA GLY A 46 -5.38 9.05 -11.34
C GLY A 46 -5.04 9.21 -9.86
N HIS A 47 -5.30 8.17 -9.06
CA HIS A 47 -4.95 8.14 -7.65
C HIS A 47 -3.46 8.34 -7.41
N LEU A 48 -2.62 7.59 -8.09
CA LEU A 48 -1.17 7.70 -7.93
C LEU A 48 -0.62 9.05 -8.38
N GLY A 49 -1.21 9.66 -9.43
CA GLY A 49 -0.85 10.98 -9.92
C GLY A 49 -1.26 12.07 -8.92
N TRP A 50 -2.52 12.09 -8.52
CA TRP A 50 -3.03 13.02 -7.51
C TRP A 50 -2.28 12.91 -6.17
N ALA A 51 -2.02 11.68 -5.71
CA ALA A 51 -1.24 11.46 -4.49
C ALA A 51 0.18 12.03 -4.60
N ALA A 52 0.81 11.94 -5.77
CA ALA A 52 2.13 12.54 -5.98
C ALA A 52 2.08 14.07 -5.85
N GLU A 53 1.03 14.71 -6.37
CA GLU A 53 0.87 16.16 -6.28
C GLU A 53 0.69 16.64 -4.84
N PHE A 54 -0.27 16.08 -4.11
CA PHE A 54 -0.49 16.55 -2.75
C PHE A 54 0.65 16.17 -1.80
N PHE A 55 1.36 15.06 -2.02
CA PHE A 55 2.58 14.73 -1.28
C PHE A 55 3.66 15.80 -1.50
N ALA A 56 3.86 16.19 -2.77
CA ALA A 56 4.83 17.21 -3.10
C ALA A 56 4.47 18.56 -2.46
N ASP A 57 3.18 18.93 -2.47
CA ASP A 57 2.71 20.17 -1.87
C ASP A 57 2.86 20.17 -0.34
N ALA A 58 2.41 19.09 0.34
CA ALA A 58 2.53 18.96 1.78
C ALA A 58 3.99 18.99 2.26
N ILE A 59 4.88 18.30 1.55
CA ILE A 59 6.33 18.30 1.88
C ILE A 59 6.95 19.67 1.61
N SER A 60 6.62 20.31 0.47
CA SER A 60 7.13 21.64 0.14
C SER A 60 6.73 22.68 1.17
N GLN A 61 5.48 22.63 1.66
CA GLN A 61 5.00 23.47 2.75
C GLN A 61 5.71 23.15 4.07
N GLY A 62 5.83 21.87 4.42
CA GLY A 62 6.51 21.44 5.66
C GLY A 62 7.99 21.85 5.69
N ARG A 63 8.69 21.86 4.55
CA ARG A 63 10.06 22.41 4.42
C ARG A 63 10.13 23.89 4.86
N GLN A 64 9.04 24.63 4.63
CA GLN A 64 8.91 26.05 5.02
C GLN A 64 8.34 26.24 6.43
N GLY A 65 8.03 25.16 7.15
CA GLY A 65 7.39 25.18 8.47
C GLY A 65 5.88 25.45 8.43
N ILE A 66 5.26 25.29 7.26
CA ILE A 66 3.81 25.43 7.07
C ILE A 66 3.18 24.04 7.21
N THR A 67 2.29 23.89 8.19
CA THR A 67 1.61 22.63 8.54
C THR A 67 0.10 22.63 8.26
N SER A 68 -0.41 23.72 7.68
CA SER A 68 -1.79 23.77 7.19
C SER A 68 -1.98 22.87 5.97
N PRO A 69 -3.22 22.46 5.67
CA PRO A 69 -3.49 21.63 4.49
C PRO A 69 -3.05 22.33 3.19
N PRO A 70 -2.53 21.56 2.21
CA PRO A 70 -2.38 22.07 0.86
C PRO A 70 -3.73 22.55 0.28
N GLN A 71 -3.66 23.42 -0.72
CA GLN A 71 -4.86 24.01 -1.31
C GLN A 71 -5.85 22.92 -1.78
N GLY A 72 -7.11 23.07 -1.39
CA GLY A 72 -8.18 22.14 -1.79
C GLY A 72 -8.24 20.85 -0.95
N LEU A 73 -7.37 20.71 0.07
CA LEU A 73 -7.40 19.58 0.98
C LEU A 73 -8.02 19.98 2.34
N PRO A 74 -8.62 19.03 3.06
CA PRO A 74 -9.34 19.28 4.31
C PRO A 74 -8.40 19.51 5.49
N GLU A 75 -8.91 20.09 6.54
CA GLU A 75 -8.20 20.18 7.83
C GLU A 75 -7.92 18.79 8.41
N ILE A 76 -6.84 18.68 9.17
CA ILE A 76 -6.43 17.43 9.83
C ILE A 76 -7.57 16.88 10.67
N GLY A 77 -7.94 15.62 10.41
CA GLY A 77 -8.97 14.91 11.16
C GLY A 77 -10.41 15.37 10.88
N SER A 78 -10.64 16.27 9.91
CA SER A 78 -11.99 16.76 9.59
C SER A 78 -12.82 15.75 8.78
N ILE A 79 -12.19 14.80 8.10
CA ILE A 79 -12.88 13.69 7.40
C ILE A 79 -12.94 12.48 8.32
N ALA A 80 -14.13 11.92 8.50
CA ALA A 80 -14.29 10.67 9.24
C ALA A 80 -13.52 9.54 8.54
N SER A 81 -12.99 8.60 9.32
CA SER A 81 -12.19 7.49 8.76
C SER A 81 -12.98 6.64 7.76
N THR A 82 -14.29 6.52 7.93
CA THR A 82 -15.22 5.85 7.02
C THR A 82 -15.36 6.55 5.68
N ASP A 83 -15.17 7.85 5.62
CA ASP A 83 -15.44 8.68 4.45
C ASP A 83 -14.14 9.01 3.67
N LEU A 84 -12.99 8.79 4.28
CA LEU A 84 -11.70 9.11 3.68
C LEU A 84 -11.43 8.33 2.38
N ALA A 85 -11.83 7.05 2.32
CA ALA A 85 -11.68 6.24 1.13
C ALA A 85 -12.51 6.78 -0.05
N ALA A 86 -13.75 7.20 0.23
CA ALA A 86 -14.62 7.82 -0.77
C ALA A 86 -14.03 9.16 -1.27
N PHE A 87 -13.54 10.00 -0.35
CA PHE A 87 -12.89 11.26 -0.71
C PHE A 87 -11.66 11.02 -1.63
N ILE A 88 -10.81 10.05 -1.29
CA ILE A 88 -9.65 9.70 -2.12
C ILE A 88 -10.10 9.21 -3.50
N ALA A 89 -11.15 8.38 -3.56
CA ALA A 89 -11.68 7.88 -4.82
C ALA A 89 -12.23 9.00 -5.71
N ASP A 90 -12.92 9.97 -5.13
CA ASP A 90 -13.42 11.12 -5.88
C ASP A 90 -12.27 11.96 -6.44
N LYS A 91 -11.24 12.22 -5.65
CA LYS A 91 -10.04 12.95 -6.10
C LYS A 91 -9.26 12.21 -7.20
N ALA A 92 -9.19 10.90 -7.13
CA ALA A 92 -8.59 10.09 -8.19
C ALA A 92 -9.35 10.22 -9.52
N ARG A 93 -10.68 10.19 -9.45
CA ARG A 93 -11.56 10.36 -10.62
C ARG A 93 -11.52 11.78 -11.19
N GLU A 94 -11.51 12.81 -10.32
CA GLU A 94 -11.31 14.21 -10.73
C GLU A 94 -9.99 14.35 -11.51
N TYR A 95 -8.89 13.90 -10.94
CA TYR A 95 -7.58 13.95 -11.60
C TYR A 95 -7.58 13.26 -12.97
N LYS A 96 -8.15 12.05 -13.06
CA LYS A 96 -8.30 11.32 -14.34
C LYS A 96 -9.14 12.11 -15.34
N GLN A 97 -10.26 12.67 -14.90
CA GLN A 97 -11.17 13.44 -15.76
C GLN A 97 -10.51 14.71 -16.28
N ASP A 98 -9.79 15.44 -15.44
CA ASP A 98 -9.09 16.68 -15.80
C ASP A 98 -7.95 16.42 -16.77
N ALA A 99 -7.24 15.30 -16.60
CA ALA A 99 -6.16 14.89 -17.48
C ALA A 99 -6.66 14.36 -18.85
N GLY A 100 -7.84 13.75 -18.89
CA GLY A 100 -8.43 13.20 -20.12
C GLY A 100 -7.51 12.25 -20.86
N GLU A 101 -7.29 12.48 -22.14
CA GLU A 101 -6.40 11.66 -22.99
C GLU A 101 -4.92 11.82 -22.62
N ASP A 102 -4.55 12.90 -21.93
CA ASP A 102 -3.19 13.18 -21.50
C ASP A 102 -2.83 12.53 -20.15
N LEU A 103 -3.67 11.63 -19.62
CA LEU A 103 -3.50 11.02 -18.28
C LEU A 103 -2.10 10.45 -18.08
N ALA A 104 -1.55 9.73 -19.05
CA ALA A 104 -0.20 9.15 -18.95
C ALA A 104 0.89 10.22 -18.83
N TYR A 105 0.75 11.32 -19.55
CA TYR A 105 1.69 12.44 -19.50
C TYR A 105 1.59 13.23 -18.20
N VAL A 106 0.36 13.55 -17.77
CA VAL A 106 0.09 14.28 -16.53
C VAL A 106 0.56 13.48 -15.32
N PHE A 107 0.26 12.17 -15.29
CA PHE A 107 0.78 11.24 -14.27
C PHE A 107 2.32 11.27 -14.22
N ALA A 108 2.98 11.11 -15.38
CA ALA A 108 4.45 11.13 -15.42
C ALA A 108 5.03 12.44 -14.88
N SER A 109 4.41 13.57 -15.22
CA SER A 109 4.83 14.90 -14.73
C SER A 109 4.69 15.02 -13.21
N SER A 110 3.56 14.58 -12.64
CA SER A 110 3.30 14.66 -11.20
C SER A 110 4.27 13.78 -10.39
N VAL A 111 4.53 12.56 -10.85
CA VAL A 111 5.47 11.67 -10.14
C VAL A 111 6.92 12.12 -10.29
N ASP A 112 7.31 12.70 -11.43
CA ASP A 112 8.65 13.26 -11.63
C ASP A 112 8.88 14.49 -10.74
N ARG A 113 7.86 15.33 -10.56
CA ARG A 113 7.90 16.46 -9.61
C ARG A 113 8.15 15.98 -8.19
N LEU A 114 7.40 14.96 -7.71
CA LEU A 114 7.59 14.38 -6.37
C LEU A 114 8.99 13.76 -6.23
N GLN A 115 9.45 13.02 -7.24
CA GLN A 115 10.78 12.40 -7.23
C GLN A 115 11.90 13.44 -7.17
N ALA A 116 11.77 14.54 -7.93
CA ALA A 116 12.71 15.63 -7.90
C ALA A 116 12.75 16.31 -6.52
N LEU A 117 11.58 16.51 -5.89
CA LEU A 117 11.49 17.03 -4.53
C LEU A 117 12.20 16.11 -3.53
N PHE A 118 11.90 14.81 -3.53
CA PHE A 118 12.58 13.84 -2.66
C PHE A 118 14.09 13.86 -2.85
N SER A 119 14.56 13.92 -4.10
CA SER A 119 15.99 13.94 -4.40
C SER A 119 16.69 15.25 -3.99
N SER A 120 15.93 16.32 -3.76
CA SER A 120 16.44 17.62 -3.31
C SER A 120 16.42 17.80 -1.79
N MET A 121 15.89 16.83 -1.04
CA MET A 121 15.77 16.92 0.43
C MET A 121 17.12 16.73 1.11
N GLU A 122 17.44 17.64 2.01
CA GLU A 122 18.60 17.51 2.90
C GLU A 122 18.27 16.65 4.13
N THR A 123 19.29 16.06 4.76
CA THR A 123 19.11 15.13 5.90
C THR A 123 18.23 15.71 7.01
N GLY A 124 18.41 17.00 7.36
CA GLY A 124 17.62 17.66 8.41
C GLY A 124 16.16 17.96 8.02
N GLU A 125 15.83 17.93 6.74
CA GLU A 125 14.48 18.24 6.27
C GLU A 125 13.53 17.05 6.39
N TRP A 126 14.05 15.83 6.43
CA TRP A 126 13.25 14.61 6.56
C TRP A 126 12.48 14.50 7.87
N ALA A 127 12.93 15.19 8.91
CA ALA A 127 12.26 15.24 10.20
C ALA A 127 11.21 16.38 10.31
N LYS A 128 11.10 17.26 9.31
CA LYS A 128 10.13 18.36 9.33
C LYS A 128 8.70 17.82 9.25
N GLU A 129 7.83 18.40 10.08
CA GLU A 129 6.42 18.06 10.11
C GLU A 129 5.69 18.57 8.86
N CYS A 130 4.92 17.70 8.27
CA CYS A 130 4.11 17.95 7.10
C CYS A 130 2.66 17.57 7.40
N TRP A 131 1.72 18.23 6.74
CA TRP A 131 0.31 17.91 6.82
C TRP A 131 0.02 16.48 6.33
N SER A 132 -0.90 15.79 6.98
CA SER A 132 -1.56 14.60 6.44
C SER A 132 -3.04 14.59 6.86
N PHE A 133 -3.85 13.71 6.31
CA PHE A 133 -5.29 13.65 6.60
C PHE A 133 -5.62 13.43 8.07
N ARG A 134 -4.77 12.75 8.83
CA ARG A 134 -5.05 12.33 10.21
C ARG A 134 -4.22 13.05 11.27
N LEU A 135 -3.00 13.42 10.94
CA LEU A 135 -2.05 14.01 11.90
C LEU A 135 -0.89 14.68 11.15
N LEU A 136 -0.13 15.50 11.83
CA LEU A 136 1.17 15.91 11.34
C LEU A 136 2.14 14.73 11.38
N GLN A 137 2.92 14.59 10.32
CA GLN A 137 3.89 13.51 10.21
C GLN A 137 5.21 14.02 9.60
N PRO A 138 6.36 13.38 9.91
CA PRO A 138 7.62 13.78 9.32
C PRO A 138 7.61 13.52 7.80
N ALA A 139 8.34 14.33 7.05
CA ALA A 139 8.48 14.17 5.60
C ALA A 139 8.93 12.75 5.19
N SER A 140 9.78 12.10 6.00
CA SER A 140 10.22 10.72 5.78
C SER A 140 9.08 9.69 5.75
N ALA A 141 7.97 9.94 6.46
CA ALA A 141 6.81 9.06 6.45
C ALA A 141 6.13 8.98 5.07
N TYR A 142 6.24 10.05 4.28
CA TYR A 142 5.72 10.06 2.90
C TYR A 142 6.49 9.11 1.98
N VAL A 143 7.80 8.97 2.19
CA VAL A 143 8.62 7.99 1.43
C VAL A 143 8.09 6.58 1.67
N THR A 144 7.89 6.21 2.94
CA THR A 144 7.41 4.87 3.30
C THR A 144 5.99 4.61 2.77
N THR A 145 5.11 5.60 2.85
CA THR A 145 3.75 5.50 2.28
C THR A 145 3.82 5.35 0.77
N ARG A 146 4.60 6.19 0.09
CA ARG A 146 4.70 6.18 -1.37
C ARG A 146 5.20 4.86 -1.93
N ILE A 147 6.17 4.21 -1.28
CA ILE A 147 6.65 2.88 -1.70
C ILE A 147 5.48 1.90 -1.78
N SER A 148 4.71 1.78 -0.71
CA SER A 148 3.58 0.85 -0.67
C SER A 148 2.55 1.16 -1.73
N GLU A 149 2.18 2.44 -1.90
CA GLU A 149 1.23 2.90 -2.91
C GLU A 149 1.70 2.51 -4.32
N VAL A 150 2.94 2.86 -4.68
CA VAL A 150 3.45 2.60 -6.01
C VAL A 150 3.59 1.11 -6.30
N VAL A 151 4.08 0.33 -5.34
CA VAL A 151 4.31 -1.12 -5.52
C VAL A 151 2.99 -1.86 -5.72
N ILE A 152 2.03 -1.65 -4.83
CA ILE A 152 0.74 -2.36 -4.89
C ILE A 152 -0.09 -1.88 -6.08
N HIS A 153 -0.21 -0.58 -6.27
CA HIS A 153 -1.00 -0.04 -7.37
C HIS A 153 -0.35 -0.25 -8.75
N SER A 154 0.98 -0.41 -8.83
CA SER A 154 1.62 -0.90 -10.05
C SER A 154 1.13 -2.29 -10.44
N TRP A 155 0.90 -3.15 -9.46
CA TRP A 155 0.29 -4.46 -9.69
C TRP A 155 -1.19 -4.31 -10.10
N ASP A 156 -1.97 -3.49 -9.40
CA ASP A 156 -3.38 -3.23 -9.72
C ASP A 156 -3.58 -2.73 -11.17
N ILE A 157 -2.64 -1.94 -11.68
CA ILE A 157 -2.67 -1.43 -13.06
C ILE A 157 -2.32 -2.52 -14.09
N ARG A 158 -1.38 -3.42 -13.76
CA ARG A 158 -0.89 -4.43 -14.71
C ARG A 158 -1.74 -5.69 -14.75
N PHE A 159 -2.30 -6.10 -13.62
CA PHE A 159 -2.98 -7.37 -13.46
C PHE A 159 -4.16 -7.58 -14.43
N PRO A 160 -5.01 -6.59 -14.76
CA PRO A 160 -6.10 -6.79 -15.72
C PRO A 160 -5.65 -7.22 -17.13
N SER A 161 -4.46 -6.80 -17.56
CA SER A 161 -3.88 -7.18 -18.86
C SER A 161 -2.85 -8.32 -18.76
N ASP A 162 -2.33 -8.59 -17.56
CA ASP A 162 -1.35 -9.66 -17.28
C ASP A 162 -1.66 -10.37 -15.97
N SER A 163 -2.39 -11.47 -16.06
CA SER A 163 -2.75 -12.28 -14.89
C SER A 163 -1.54 -12.93 -14.17
N ASN A 164 -0.35 -12.88 -14.75
CA ASN A 164 0.90 -13.33 -14.12
C ASN A 164 1.71 -12.19 -13.53
N ALA A 165 1.14 -10.97 -13.51
CA ALA A 165 1.81 -9.83 -12.87
C ALA A 165 2.21 -10.18 -11.44
N SER A 166 3.46 -9.87 -11.07
CA SER A 166 4.02 -10.06 -9.73
C SER A 166 4.60 -8.76 -9.20
N LEU A 167 4.81 -8.69 -7.90
CA LEU A 167 5.55 -7.57 -7.29
C LEU A 167 7.04 -7.72 -7.55
N ALA A 168 7.75 -6.62 -7.69
CA ALA A 168 9.19 -6.65 -7.89
C ALA A 168 9.88 -7.14 -6.60
N PRO A 169 10.85 -8.07 -6.70
CA PRO A 169 11.52 -8.67 -5.53
C PRO A 169 12.23 -7.66 -4.61
N ASP A 170 12.78 -6.59 -5.18
CA ASP A 170 13.45 -5.51 -4.45
C ASP A 170 12.48 -4.64 -3.64
N SER A 171 11.22 -4.61 -4.03
CA SER A 171 10.20 -3.77 -3.44
C SER A 171 9.31 -4.50 -2.45
N VAL A 172 9.05 -5.79 -2.68
CA VAL A 172 8.11 -6.57 -1.86
C VAL A 172 8.57 -6.68 -0.39
N ALA A 173 9.86 -6.82 -0.16
CA ALA A 173 10.43 -6.87 1.19
C ALA A 173 10.09 -5.61 2.00
N VAL A 174 10.17 -4.44 1.36
CA VAL A 174 9.86 -3.15 2.00
C VAL A 174 8.36 -3.00 2.28
N VAL A 175 7.50 -3.49 1.39
CA VAL A 175 6.05 -3.52 1.61
C VAL A 175 5.71 -4.41 2.80
N LEU A 176 6.34 -5.58 2.92
CA LEU A 176 6.12 -6.50 4.04
C LEU A 176 6.57 -5.93 5.39
N GLU A 177 7.62 -5.12 5.43
CA GLU A 177 8.04 -4.44 6.68
C GLU A 177 6.96 -3.47 7.21
N ARG A 178 5.99 -3.07 6.38
CA ARG A 178 4.82 -2.27 6.79
C ARG A 178 3.64 -3.10 7.27
N LEU A 179 3.71 -4.42 7.20
CA LEU A 179 2.64 -5.31 7.64
C LEU A 179 2.09 -4.92 9.03
N PRO A 180 2.90 -4.59 10.04
CA PRO A 180 2.42 -4.17 11.36
C PRO A 180 1.46 -2.97 11.31
N VAL A 181 1.79 -1.96 10.51
CA VAL A 181 0.94 -0.74 10.39
C VAL A 181 -0.40 -1.07 9.74
N TRP A 182 -0.42 -1.94 8.75
CA TRP A 182 -1.65 -2.38 8.08
C TRP A 182 -2.52 -3.24 8.97
N LEU A 183 -1.91 -4.10 9.77
CA LEU A 183 -2.62 -4.95 10.69
C LEU A 183 -3.19 -4.19 11.91
N ASP A 184 -2.54 -3.10 12.32
CA ASP A 184 -2.96 -2.33 13.50
C ASP A 184 -4.10 -1.35 13.25
N GLY A 185 -4.36 -0.92 12.03
CA GLY A 185 -5.27 0.19 11.93
C GLY A 185 -6.09 0.41 10.66
N ILE A 186 -5.73 -0.15 9.54
CA ILE A 186 -6.32 0.31 8.27
C ILE A 186 -7.03 -0.81 7.51
N GLY A 187 -6.63 -2.04 7.69
CA GLY A 187 -6.91 -2.97 6.63
C GLY A 187 -7.63 -4.23 6.97
N LEU A 188 -7.62 -4.69 8.14
CA LEU A 188 -8.15 -6.00 8.43
C LEU A 188 -9.41 -5.91 9.31
N ALA A 189 -10.36 -6.81 9.02
CA ALA A 189 -11.63 -6.91 9.70
C ALA A 189 -11.49 -6.73 11.22
N ASP A 190 -12.56 -6.29 11.86
CA ASP A 190 -12.62 -6.03 13.29
C ASP A 190 -12.15 -7.25 14.10
N PHE A 191 -10.83 -7.36 14.27
CA PHE A 191 -10.20 -8.40 15.10
C PHE A 191 -10.68 -8.40 16.55
N LYS A 192 -11.31 -7.33 17.00
CA LYS A 192 -11.89 -7.23 18.34
C LYS A 192 -13.01 -8.22 18.56
N SER A 193 -13.61 -8.73 17.47
CA SER A 193 -14.67 -9.73 17.52
C SER A 193 -14.15 -11.16 17.49
N TYR A 194 -12.84 -11.39 17.42
CA TYR A 194 -12.30 -12.76 17.37
C TYR A 194 -12.50 -13.47 18.71
N PRO A 195 -13.25 -14.60 18.73
CA PRO A 195 -13.75 -15.16 19.99
C PRO A 195 -12.67 -15.86 20.84
N ARG A 196 -11.50 -16.11 20.27
CA ARG A 196 -10.38 -16.80 20.93
C ARG A 196 -9.06 -16.15 20.61
N GLN A 197 -8.17 -16.11 21.59
CA GLN A 197 -6.81 -15.71 21.33
C GLN A 197 -6.13 -16.74 20.41
N ALA A 198 -5.57 -16.29 19.30
CA ALA A 198 -4.85 -17.11 18.36
C ALA A 198 -3.56 -16.41 17.92
N ARG A 199 -2.56 -17.21 17.57
CA ARG A 199 -1.26 -16.75 17.07
C ARG A 199 -1.06 -17.32 15.67
N TYR A 200 -1.08 -16.49 14.66
CA TYR A 200 -0.84 -16.88 13.27
C TYR A 200 0.57 -16.47 12.88
N ARG A 201 1.39 -17.43 12.50
CA ARG A 201 2.73 -17.18 11.98
C ARG A 201 2.68 -17.01 10.48
N PHE A 202 3.10 -15.86 10.00
CA PHE A 202 3.31 -15.62 8.58
C PHE A 202 4.78 -15.85 8.25
N GLN A 203 5.02 -16.71 7.27
CA GLN A 203 6.35 -17.05 6.82
C GLN A 203 6.38 -17.00 5.29
N THR A 204 7.33 -16.26 4.73
CA THR A 204 7.49 -16.20 3.28
C THR A 204 8.53 -17.18 2.78
N THR A 205 8.38 -17.53 1.50
CA THR A 205 9.38 -18.21 0.68
C THR A 205 9.81 -17.27 -0.45
N GLY A 206 10.94 -17.57 -1.09
CA GLY A 206 11.38 -16.84 -2.28
C GLY A 206 12.17 -15.56 -1.99
N ALA A 207 11.77 -14.45 -2.61
CA ALA A 207 12.58 -13.24 -2.74
C ALA A 207 12.81 -12.45 -1.45
N ALA A 208 11.96 -12.60 -0.43
CA ALA A 208 12.10 -11.91 0.84
C ALA A 208 11.92 -12.89 2.00
N ASP A 209 12.88 -12.90 2.91
CA ASP A 209 12.77 -13.65 4.17
C ASP A 209 11.99 -12.81 5.19
N PHE A 210 10.72 -13.16 5.35
CA PHE A 210 9.83 -12.48 6.30
C PHE A 210 9.18 -13.51 7.20
N GLN A 211 9.26 -13.28 8.52
CA GLN A 211 8.59 -14.11 9.51
C GLN A 211 8.08 -13.23 10.65
N ARG A 212 6.78 -13.20 10.85
CA ARG A 212 6.10 -12.46 11.94
C ARG A 212 4.92 -13.25 12.45
N ASP A 213 4.64 -13.07 13.73
CA ASP A 213 3.45 -13.59 14.38
C ASP A 213 2.40 -12.48 14.50
N VAL A 214 1.17 -12.79 14.09
CA VAL A 214 0.00 -11.95 14.33
C VAL A 214 -0.82 -12.59 15.45
N VAL A 215 -0.93 -11.89 16.57
CA VAL A 215 -1.70 -12.31 17.72
C VAL A 215 -3.06 -11.60 17.71
N VAL A 216 -4.12 -12.36 17.65
CA VAL A 216 -5.52 -11.89 17.58
C VAL A 216 -6.34 -12.41 18.75
N GLY A 217 -7.49 -11.79 19.01
CA GLY A 217 -8.43 -12.25 20.04
C GLY A 217 -8.08 -11.79 21.45
N GLY A 218 -7.44 -10.66 21.57
CA GLY A 218 -7.17 -9.97 22.83
C GLY A 218 -7.78 -8.58 22.85
N LYS A 219 -7.30 -7.76 23.77
CA LYS A 219 -7.66 -6.34 23.86
C LYS A 219 -7.13 -5.55 22.65
N TYR A 220 -6.05 -6.05 22.04
CA TYR A 220 -5.39 -5.49 20.86
C TYR A 220 -4.87 -6.63 19.98
N ASN A 221 -4.83 -6.39 18.67
CA ASN A 221 -4.05 -7.22 17.77
C ASN A 221 -2.61 -6.73 17.82
N GLN A 222 -1.67 -7.66 17.74
CA GLN A 222 -0.25 -7.34 17.81
C GLN A 222 0.49 -8.08 16.70
N VAL A 223 1.44 -7.41 16.08
CA VAL A 223 2.43 -8.04 15.21
C VAL A 223 3.73 -8.13 15.98
N GLU A 224 4.26 -9.32 16.10
CA GLU A 224 5.45 -9.63 16.88
C GLU A 224 6.49 -10.35 16.02
N TYR A 225 7.74 -10.34 16.45
CA TYR A 225 8.70 -11.32 15.95
C TYR A 225 8.22 -12.73 16.30
N ALA A 226 8.47 -13.67 15.39
CA ALA A 226 8.05 -15.05 15.58
C ALA A 226 8.58 -15.64 16.89
N GLN A 227 7.67 -16.10 17.75
CA GLN A 227 8.00 -16.69 19.04
C GLN A 227 6.91 -17.67 19.49
N GLY A 228 7.32 -18.65 20.31
CA GLY A 228 6.39 -19.64 20.84
C GLY A 228 5.73 -20.52 19.77
N GLU A 229 4.72 -21.29 20.18
CA GLU A 229 3.97 -22.19 19.30
C GLU A 229 2.81 -21.43 18.64
N PRO A 230 2.73 -21.37 17.31
CA PRO A 230 1.62 -20.74 16.62
C PRO A 230 0.39 -21.65 16.62
N THR A 231 -0.79 -21.04 16.53
CA THR A 231 -2.06 -21.72 16.27
C THR A 231 -2.03 -22.33 14.86
N ALA A 232 -1.48 -21.58 13.90
CA ALA A 232 -1.21 -22.06 12.56
C ALA A 232 -0.05 -21.27 11.95
N THR A 233 0.68 -21.89 11.03
CA THR A 233 1.70 -21.25 10.21
C THR A 233 1.21 -21.15 8.77
N LEU A 234 1.29 -19.94 8.23
CA LEU A 234 0.92 -19.59 6.86
C LEU A 234 2.19 -19.38 6.06
N THR A 235 2.38 -20.17 5.02
CA THR A 235 3.57 -20.13 4.19
C THR A 235 3.18 -19.84 2.74
N CYS A 236 3.69 -18.78 2.17
CA CYS A 236 3.49 -18.39 0.78
C CYS A 236 4.67 -17.56 0.27
N ASP A 237 4.67 -17.25 -1.02
CA ASP A 237 5.63 -16.32 -1.58
C ASP A 237 5.38 -14.89 -1.07
N ALA A 238 6.42 -14.08 -1.05
CA ALA A 238 6.39 -12.75 -0.47
C ALA A 238 5.36 -11.81 -1.13
N ASP A 239 5.22 -11.88 -2.45
CA ASP A 239 4.22 -11.13 -3.21
C ASP A 239 2.79 -11.58 -2.90
N VAL A 240 2.58 -12.89 -2.74
CA VAL A 240 1.28 -13.44 -2.33
C VAL A 240 0.87 -12.90 -0.97
N LEU A 241 1.80 -12.88 0.00
CA LEU A 241 1.52 -12.34 1.33
C LEU A 241 1.18 -10.85 1.27
N ALA A 242 1.98 -10.06 0.55
CA ALA A 242 1.72 -8.63 0.40
C ALA A 242 0.34 -8.37 -0.23
N LEU A 243 0.02 -9.03 -1.34
CA LEU A 243 -1.26 -8.87 -2.03
C LEU A 243 -2.46 -9.37 -1.22
N LEU A 244 -2.30 -10.44 -0.43
CA LEU A 244 -3.34 -10.90 0.51
C LEU A 244 -3.65 -9.86 1.56
N VAL A 245 -2.62 -9.31 2.21
CA VAL A 245 -2.77 -8.31 3.27
C VAL A 245 -3.41 -7.03 2.73
N TRP A 246 -3.10 -6.67 1.48
CA TRP A 246 -3.72 -5.52 0.82
C TRP A 246 -5.11 -5.83 0.22
N GLY A 247 -5.63 -7.06 0.42
CA GLY A 247 -6.96 -7.47 -0.05
C GLY A 247 -7.08 -7.60 -1.56
N ARG A 248 -5.97 -7.86 -2.25
CA ARG A 248 -5.90 -8.04 -3.71
C ARG A 248 -6.10 -9.47 -4.15
N LEU A 249 -5.89 -10.42 -3.26
CA LEU A 249 -6.07 -11.84 -3.52
C LEU A 249 -7.14 -12.40 -2.60
N ASN A 250 -7.98 -13.29 -3.15
CA ASN A 250 -8.94 -14.04 -2.35
C ASN A 250 -8.22 -15.18 -1.59
N PRO A 251 -8.32 -15.24 -0.25
CA PRO A 251 -7.63 -16.25 0.57
C PRO A 251 -8.01 -17.68 0.17
N ASP A 252 -9.29 -17.95 -0.06
CA ASP A 252 -9.75 -19.30 -0.39
C ASP A 252 -9.21 -19.75 -1.74
N GLN A 253 -9.12 -18.83 -2.72
CA GLN A 253 -8.55 -19.12 -4.01
C GLN A 253 -7.05 -19.42 -3.94
N VAL A 254 -6.26 -18.62 -3.22
CA VAL A 254 -4.82 -18.88 -3.10
C VAL A 254 -4.51 -20.16 -2.31
N ILE A 255 -5.40 -20.57 -1.39
CA ILE A 255 -5.31 -21.88 -0.71
C ILE A 255 -5.62 -23.00 -1.71
N ALA A 256 -6.72 -22.89 -2.48
CA ALA A 256 -7.11 -23.87 -3.48
C ALA A 256 -6.02 -24.06 -4.56
N ASP A 257 -5.36 -22.97 -4.96
CA ASP A 257 -4.28 -22.97 -5.95
C ASP A 257 -2.93 -23.40 -5.35
N SER A 258 -2.89 -23.77 -4.06
CA SER A 258 -1.67 -24.16 -3.33
C SER A 258 -0.59 -23.07 -3.26
N ARG A 259 -0.96 -21.81 -3.48
CA ARG A 259 -0.08 -20.65 -3.35
C ARG A 259 0.07 -20.20 -1.88
N LEU A 260 -0.92 -20.52 -1.02
CA LEU A 260 -0.85 -20.36 0.43
C LEU A 260 -0.99 -21.73 1.08
N LYS A 261 0.02 -22.14 1.86
CA LYS A 261 0.00 -23.39 2.62
C LYS A 261 -0.24 -23.06 4.10
N ILE A 262 -1.23 -23.73 4.69
CA ILE A 262 -1.51 -23.61 6.11
C ILE A 262 -1.13 -24.92 6.78
N SER A 263 -0.18 -24.87 7.70
CA SER A 263 0.15 -25.97 8.58
C SER A 263 -0.46 -25.71 9.95
N ALA A 264 -1.27 -26.65 10.43
CA ALA A 264 -1.87 -26.55 11.76
C ALA A 264 -0.77 -26.70 12.82
N GLY A 265 -0.77 -25.77 13.77
CA GLY A 265 -0.14 -25.94 15.08
C GLY A 265 -1.15 -26.53 16.06
N SER A 266 -1.43 -25.85 17.16
CA SER A 266 -2.39 -26.28 18.18
C SER A 266 -3.87 -26.08 17.83
N GLY A 267 -4.20 -25.54 16.64
CA GLY A 267 -5.56 -25.17 16.23
C GLY A 267 -5.90 -25.48 14.78
N THR A 268 -7.16 -25.30 14.40
CA THR A 268 -7.61 -25.46 13.01
C THR A 268 -7.38 -24.19 12.22
N GLY A 269 -6.71 -24.28 11.06
CA GLY A 269 -6.52 -23.17 10.13
C GLY A 269 -7.81 -22.65 9.48
N GLY A 270 -8.98 -23.26 9.79
CA GLY A 270 -10.26 -22.91 9.18
C GLY A 270 -10.79 -21.51 9.51
N ASP A 271 -10.30 -20.90 10.60
CA ASP A 271 -10.71 -19.55 10.99
C ASP A 271 -9.96 -18.45 10.22
N PHE A 272 -8.95 -18.82 9.44
CA PHE A 272 -8.08 -17.84 8.76
C PHE A 272 -8.76 -17.13 7.60
N SER A 273 -9.56 -17.85 6.81
CA SER A 273 -10.31 -17.24 5.69
C SER A 273 -11.28 -16.18 6.18
N ALA A 274 -11.99 -16.46 7.29
CA ALA A 274 -12.91 -15.51 7.90
C ALA A 274 -12.17 -14.27 8.44
N TRP A 275 -10.92 -14.42 8.81
CA TRP A 275 -10.08 -13.35 9.31
C TRP A 275 -9.51 -12.44 8.22
N LEU A 276 -9.17 -12.98 7.05
CA LEU A 276 -8.71 -12.20 5.89
C LEU A 276 -9.85 -11.77 4.95
N SER A 277 -11.02 -12.38 5.03
CA SER A 277 -12.16 -11.96 4.21
C SER A 277 -12.71 -10.63 4.75
N ARG A 278 -12.76 -9.65 3.90
CA ARG A 278 -13.41 -8.35 4.11
C ARG A 278 -14.87 -8.41 3.70
#